data_51546a74771c5c4c34676d32e4a83a01
#
_entry.id   51546a74771c5c4c34676d32e4a83a01
#
_cell.length_a   1.000
_cell.length_b   1.000
_cell.length_c   1.000
_cell.angle_alpha   90.00
_cell.angle_beta   90.00
_cell.angle_gamma   90.00
#
_symmetry.space_group_name_H-M   'P 1'
#
loop_
_entity.id
_entity.type
_entity.pdbx_description
1 polymer ?
#
loop_
_entity_poly.entity_id
_entity_poly.type
_entity_poly.pdbx_seq_one_letter_code
_entity_poly.pdbx_strand_id
1 'polypeptide(L)'
;MSEATGDSELTYRRVHDAPRELLFDCMTKPEHLTHFWGPAGTTAPLDGITVDLRPGGVFETVMTNDADGSRYTMRAVYVEVRRPDRLVWTEPETEGGMITTITFTELGDGRTEVVTHQANVPEPYRSREAQEGFRTSLDRFDAYLASLSEQGKLSGKEEK
;
A
#
# COMPACT_ATOMS: atom_id res chain seq x y z
N MET A 1 23.09 -17.28 8.30
CA MET A 1 22.88 -16.75 9.01
C MET A 1 21.69 -16.05 9.00
N SER A 2 21.02 -16.18 9.77
CA SER A 2 19.75 -15.66 9.79
C SER A 2 19.69 -14.20 9.65
N GLU A 3 20.77 -13.63 9.86
CA GLU A 3 20.75 -12.23 9.75
C GLU A 3 20.51 -11.79 8.38
N ALA A 4 20.79 -12.60 7.42
CA ALA A 4 20.53 -12.20 6.06
C ALA A 4 19.06 -11.95 5.87
N THR A 5 18.21 -12.71 6.54
CA THR A 5 16.80 -12.49 6.44
C THR A 5 16.42 -11.13 6.96
N GLY A 6 16.95 -10.74 8.10
CA GLY A 6 16.63 -9.43 8.61
C GLY A 6 17.12 -8.32 7.73
N ASP A 7 18.24 -8.52 7.04
CA ASP A 7 18.79 -7.48 6.20
C ASP A 7 17.91 -7.19 5.00
N SER A 8 17.15 -8.16 4.53
CA SER A 8 16.34 -7.95 3.34
C SER A 8 14.87 -7.76 3.66
N GLU A 9 14.55 -7.45 4.90
CA GLU A 9 13.16 -7.26 5.30
C GLU A 9 12.93 -5.87 5.83
N LEU A 10 11.77 -5.32 5.54
CA LEU A 10 11.36 -4.02 6.07
C LEU A 10 9.96 -4.17 6.63
N THR A 11 9.68 -3.45 7.71
CA THR A 11 8.34 -3.47 8.32
C THR A 11 7.93 -2.05 8.65
N TYR A 12 6.73 -1.68 8.27
CA TYR A 12 6.15 -0.38 8.57
C TYR A 12 4.84 -0.60 9.31
N ARG A 13 4.61 0.18 10.36
CA ARG A 13 3.39 0.09 11.15
C ARG A 13 2.73 1.43 11.26
N ARG A 14 1.43 1.47 11.07
CA ARG A 14 0.65 2.68 11.28
C ARG A 14 -0.68 2.31 11.91
N VAL A 15 -1.19 3.16 12.78
CA VAL A 15 -2.54 2.98 13.34
C VAL A 15 -3.41 4.07 12.74
N HIS A 16 -4.56 3.67 12.21
CA HIS A 16 -5.47 4.60 11.57
C HIS A 16 -6.79 4.61 12.33
N ASP A 17 -7.42 5.76 12.40
CA ASP A 17 -8.69 5.92 13.07
C ASP A 17 -9.80 5.65 12.06
N ALA A 18 -9.87 4.40 11.63
CA ALA A 18 -10.80 3.98 10.59
C ALA A 18 -10.99 2.47 10.67
N PRO A 19 -12.15 1.97 10.21
CA PRO A 19 -12.39 0.52 10.23
C PRO A 19 -11.57 -0.19 9.17
N ARG A 20 -11.19 -1.43 9.47
CA ARG A 20 -10.30 -2.17 8.57
C ARG A 20 -10.93 -2.45 7.22
N GLU A 21 -12.25 -2.55 7.15
CA GLU A 21 -12.92 -2.75 5.87
C GLU A 21 -12.65 -1.60 4.93
N LEU A 22 -12.67 -0.38 5.44
CA LEU A 22 -12.38 0.78 4.63
C LEU A 22 -10.91 0.79 4.19
N LEU A 23 -10.02 0.45 5.13
CA LEU A 23 -8.60 0.45 4.80
C LEU A 23 -8.27 -0.60 3.75
N PHE A 24 -8.90 -1.76 3.87
CA PHE A 24 -8.71 -2.82 2.87
C PHE A 24 -9.20 -2.35 1.51
N ASP A 25 -10.38 -1.71 1.48
CA ASP A 25 -10.92 -1.21 0.22
C ASP A 25 -10.03 -0.13 -0.38
N CYS A 26 -9.48 0.74 0.45
CA CYS A 26 -8.58 1.78 -0.06
C CYS A 26 -7.34 1.17 -0.72
N MET A 27 -6.88 0.05 -0.23
CA MET A 27 -5.68 -0.59 -0.76
C MET A 27 -5.96 -1.45 -1.97
N THR A 28 -7.21 -1.67 -2.32
CA THR A 28 -7.53 -2.63 -3.38
C THR A 28 -8.40 -2.05 -4.50
N LYS A 29 -8.88 -0.83 -4.37
CA LYS A 29 -9.74 -0.24 -5.39
C LYS A 29 -9.02 0.89 -6.10
N PRO A 30 -8.95 0.85 -7.43
CA PRO A 30 -8.23 1.89 -8.18
C PRO A 30 -8.72 3.30 -7.89
N GLU A 31 -10.02 3.48 -7.68
CA GLU A 31 -10.56 4.81 -7.41
C GLU A 31 -10.05 5.37 -6.09
N HIS A 32 -9.61 4.53 -5.17
CA HIS A 32 -8.96 4.99 -3.95
C HIS A 32 -7.46 5.13 -4.17
N LEU A 33 -6.84 4.11 -4.77
CA LEU A 33 -5.39 4.08 -4.93
C LEU A 33 -4.85 5.30 -5.69
N THR A 34 -5.60 5.76 -6.68
CA THR A 34 -5.16 6.88 -7.49
C THR A 34 -4.89 8.14 -6.66
N HIS A 35 -5.44 8.24 -5.47
CA HIS A 35 -5.31 9.43 -4.64
C HIS A 35 -4.06 9.42 -3.76
N PHE A 36 -3.47 8.27 -3.49
CA PHE A 36 -2.35 8.25 -2.55
C PHE A 36 -1.22 7.31 -2.93
N TRP A 37 -1.37 6.50 -3.96
CA TRP A 37 -0.37 5.47 -4.26
C TRP A 37 0.90 6.11 -4.77
N GLY A 38 2.04 5.68 -4.22
CA GLY A 38 3.35 6.15 -4.61
C GLY A 38 3.89 7.23 -3.68
N PRO A 39 5.18 7.45 -3.70
CA PRO A 39 5.79 8.45 -2.82
C PRO A 39 5.45 9.86 -3.25
N ALA A 40 5.69 10.81 -2.36
CA ALA A 40 5.43 12.21 -2.65
C ALA A 40 6.18 12.59 -3.91
N GLY A 41 5.55 13.39 -4.76
CA GLY A 41 6.15 13.82 -6.02
C GLY A 41 5.79 12.92 -7.19
N THR A 42 4.93 11.92 -6.97
CA THR A 42 4.46 11.08 -8.06
C THR A 42 2.94 11.13 -8.14
N THR A 43 2.43 10.74 -9.30
CA THR A 43 1.00 10.64 -9.54
C THR A 43 0.72 9.27 -10.14
N ALA A 44 -0.33 8.62 -9.67
CA ALA A 44 -0.75 7.33 -10.21
C ALA A 44 -2.10 7.52 -10.89
N PRO A 45 -2.12 7.81 -12.20
CA PRO A 45 -3.39 8.04 -12.89
C PRO A 45 -4.29 6.83 -12.84
N LEU A 46 -5.58 7.07 -12.74
CA LEU A 46 -6.54 6.00 -12.58
C LEU A 46 -6.45 4.97 -13.68
N ASP A 47 -6.27 5.41 -14.93
CA ASP A 47 -6.21 4.46 -16.03
C ASP A 47 -4.91 3.67 -16.07
N GLY A 48 -3.96 3.98 -15.22
CA GLY A 48 -2.73 3.20 -15.09
C GLY A 48 -2.75 2.22 -13.95
N ILE A 49 -3.89 2.04 -13.27
CA ILE A 49 -3.98 1.12 -12.14
C ILE A 49 -4.87 -0.05 -12.52
N THR A 50 -4.33 -1.25 -12.39
CA THR A 50 -5.07 -2.48 -12.69
C THR A 50 -5.08 -3.35 -11.45
N VAL A 51 -6.27 -3.76 -11.02
CA VAL A 51 -6.42 -4.64 -9.86
C VAL A 51 -7.33 -5.79 -10.24
N ASP A 52 -6.82 -7.00 -10.19
CA ASP A 52 -7.61 -8.21 -10.33
C ASP A 52 -7.52 -8.89 -8.98
N LEU A 53 -8.47 -8.61 -8.11
CA LEU A 53 -8.35 -8.90 -6.69
C LEU A 53 -8.67 -10.35 -6.38
N ARG A 54 -7.73 -11.22 -6.66
CA ARG A 54 -7.85 -12.65 -6.38
C ARG A 54 -6.44 -13.25 -6.43
N PRO A 55 -6.23 -14.38 -5.78
CA PRO A 55 -4.94 -15.04 -5.89
C PRO A 55 -4.62 -15.34 -7.35
N GLY A 56 -3.43 -15.00 -7.78
CA GLY A 56 -3.00 -15.12 -9.17
C GLY A 56 -3.37 -13.92 -10.02
N GLY A 57 -4.16 -12.98 -9.50
CA GLY A 57 -4.54 -11.80 -10.26
C GLY A 57 -3.46 -10.75 -10.25
N VAL A 58 -3.52 -9.86 -11.21
CA VAL A 58 -2.50 -8.84 -11.39
C VAL A 58 -2.84 -7.58 -10.58
N PHE A 59 -1.81 -6.97 -10.01
CA PHE A 59 -1.91 -5.66 -9.38
C PHE A 59 -0.79 -4.83 -10.01
N GLU A 60 -1.16 -3.87 -10.83
CA GLU A 60 -0.16 -3.10 -11.56
C GLU A 60 -0.48 -1.62 -11.45
N THR A 61 0.55 -0.81 -11.23
CA THR A 61 0.37 0.64 -11.19
C THR A 61 1.46 1.28 -12.02
N VAL A 62 1.09 2.36 -12.71
CA VAL A 62 2.04 3.19 -13.43
C VAL A 62 2.07 4.53 -12.73
N MET A 63 3.24 4.91 -12.22
CA MET A 63 3.41 6.17 -11.52
C MET A 63 4.21 7.11 -12.40
N THR A 64 3.86 8.38 -12.37
CA THR A 64 4.56 9.40 -13.13
C THR A 64 5.25 10.32 -12.15
N ASN A 65 6.52 10.60 -12.40
CA ASN A 65 7.26 11.56 -11.59
C ASN A 65 6.84 12.95 -12.01
N ASP A 66 6.30 13.72 -11.07
CA ASP A 66 5.72 15.03 -11.40
C ASP A 66 6.77 16.01 -11.89
N ALA A 67 8.02 15.86 -11.46
CA ALA A 67 9.06 16.80 -11.81
C ALA A 67 9.51 16.68 -13.26
N ASP A 68 9.61 15.46 -13.79
CA ASP A 68 10.17 15.26 -15.11
C ASP A 68 9.32 14.39 -16.02
N GLY A 69 8.16 13.92 -15.55
CA GLY A 69 7.28 13.11 -16.39
C GLY A 69 7.73 11.68 -16.62
N SER A 70 8.81 11.26 -15.98
CA SER A 70 9.25 9.89 -16.17
C SER A 70 8.24 8.93 -15.56
N ARG A 71 8.17 7.74 -16.10
CA ARG A 71 7.20 6.75 -15.66
C ARG A 71 7.86 5.57 -15.00
N TYR A 72 7.14 4.97 -14.08
CA TYR A 72 7.65 3.89 -13.30
C TYR A 72 6.51 2.91 -13.09
N THR A 73 6.68 1.67 -13.50
CA THR A 73 5.63 0.66 -13.42
C THR A 73 5.95 -0.35 -12.34
N MET A 74 4.99 -0.56 -11.44
CA MET A 74 5.08 -1.62 -10.45
C MET A 74 4.13 -2.71 -10.90
N ARG A 75 4.61 -3.93 -11.00
CA ARG A 75 3.76 -5.05 -11.39
C ARG A 75 3.86 -6.15 -10.37
N ALA A 76 2.73 -6.56 -9.85
CA ALA A 76 2.66 -7.56 -8.81
C ALA A 76 1.59 -8.58 -9.12
N VAL A 77 1.67 -9.72 -8.45
CA VAL A 77 0.68 -10.78 -8.55
C VAL A 77 0.23 -11.09 -7.13
N TYR A 78 -1.08 -11.09 -6.90
CA TYR A 78 -1.60 -11.41 -5.58
C TYR A 78 -1.35 -12.87 -5.27
N VAL A 79 -0.92 -13.13 -4.05
CA VAL A 79 -0.74 -14.47 -3.54
C VAL A 79 -1.89 -14.85 -2.60
N GLU A 80 -2.32 -13.90 -1.79
CA GLU A 80 -3.41 -14.13 -0.86
C GLU A 80 -4.26 -12.88 -0.78
N VAL A 81 -5.57 -13.06 -0.84
CA VAL A 81 -6.52 -11.97 -0.68
C VAL A 81 -7.54 -12.43 0.34
N ARG A 82 -7.53 -11.82 1.53
CA ARG A 82 -8.44 -12.21 2.59
C ARG A 82 -9.03 -10.96 3.21
N ARG A 83 -10.18 -10.55 2.70
CA ARG A 83 -10.83 -9.34 3.17
C ARG A 83 -11.44 -9.59 4.54
N PRO A 84 -11.31 -8.68 5.46
CA PRO A 84 -10.56 -7.43 5.45
C PRO A 84 -9.25 -7.54 6.21
N ASP A 85 -8.66 -8.73 6.32
CA ASP A 85 -7.55 -9.00 7.20
C ASP A 85 -6.18 -8.92 6.57
N ARG A 86 -6.06 -9.33 5.31
CA ARG A 86 -4.71 -9.62 4.84
C ARG A 86 -4.61 -9.59 3.32
N LEU A 87 -3.54 -9.00 2.83
CA LEU A 87 -3.17 -9.01 1.42
C LEU A 87 -1.72 -9.45 1.32
N VAL A 88 -1.43 -10.32 0.38
CA VAL A 88 -0.05 -10.70 0.09
C VAL A 88 0.14 -10.63 -1.41
N TRP A 89 1.20 -9.96 -1.86
CA TRP A 89 1.52 -9.99 -3.28
C TRP A 89 3.02 -10.13 -3.44
N THR A 90 3.44 -10.59 -4.63
CA THR A 90 4.84 -10.70 -4.98
C THR A 90 5.10 -9.86 -6.21
N GLU A 91 6.30 -9.33 -6.31
CA GLU A 91 6.73 -8.59 -7.49
C GLU A 91 7.78 -9.44 -8.19
N PRO A 92 7.35 -10.33 -9.08
CA PRO A 92 8.26 -11.34 -9.63
C PRO A 92 9.38 -10.77 -10.49
N GLU A 93 9.21 -9.54 -10.94
CA GLU A 93 10.26 -8.93 -11.77
C GLU A 93 11.34 -8.26 -10.95
N THR A 94 11.16 -8.14 -9.63
CA THR A 94 12.23 -7.60 -8.81
C THR A 94 13.23 -8.71 -8.50
N GLU A 95 14.46 -8.31 -8.28
CA GLU A 95 15.49 -9.27 -7.94
C GLU A 95 15.11 -9.95 -6.64
N GLY A 96 15.11 -11.27 -6.61
CA GLY A 96 14.75 -12.02 -5.42
C GLY A 96 13.27 -12.21 -5.21
N GLY A 97 12.43 -11.61 -6.05
CA GLY A 97 10.97 -11.78 -5.92
C GLY A 97 10.44 -11.16 -4.64
N MET A 98 10.43 -9.85 -4.58
CA MET A 98 9.97 -9.15 -3.37
C MET A 98 8.55 -9.55 -3.03
N ILE A 99 8.27 -9.77 -1.75
CA ILE A 99 6.95 -10.14 -1.26
C ILE A 99 6.50 -9.10 -0.26
N THR A 100 5.28 -8.60 -0.45
CA THR A 100 4.67 -7.63 0.46
C THR A 100 3.46 -8.28 1.12
N THR A 101 3.39 -8.18 2.44
CA THR A 101 2.27 -8.66 3.23
C THR A 101 1.70 -7.48 4.00
N ILE A 102 0.41 -7.21 3.84
CA ILE A 102 -0.26 -6.17 4.61
C ILE A 102 -1.31 -6.82 5.47
N THR A 103 -1.24 -6.58 6.78
CA THR A 103 -2.25 -7.09 7.69
C THR A 103 -2.99 -5.92 8.31
N PHE A 104 -4.29 -6.11 8.48
CA PHE A 104 -5.18 -5.08 9.00
C PHE A 104 -5.79 -5.66 10.27
N THR A 105 -5.37 -5.15 11.41
CA THR A 105 -5.82 -5.69 12.71
C THR A 105 -6.67 -4.67 13.42
N GLU A 106 -7.90 -5.03 13.70
CA GLU A 106 -8.79 -4.13 14.41
C GLU A 106 -8.37 -4.03 15.86
N LEU A 107 -8.25 -2.79 16.37
CA LEU A 107 -7.79 -2.58 17.72
C LEU A 107 -8.94 -2.25 18.68
N GLY A 108 -10.17 -2.12 18.17
CA GLY A 108 -11.28 -1.64 18.97
C GLY A 108 -11.43 -0.14 18.79
N ASP A 109 -12.58 0.38 19.18
CA ASP A 109 -12.84 1.82 19.08
C ASP A 109 -12.77 2.33 17.64
N GLY A 110 -12.95 1.46 16.66
CA GLY A 110 -12.93 1.88 15.27
C GLY A 110 -11.56 2.15 14.71
N ARG A 111 -10.50 1.70 15.40
CA ARG A 111 -9.13 1.90 14.93
C ARG A 111 -8.55 0.61 14.38
N THR A 112 -7.63 0.74 13.47
CA THR A 112 -7.01 -0.41 12.82
C THR A 112 -5.51 -0.21 12.76
N GLU A 113 -4.75 -1.24 13.11
CA GLU A 113 -3.32 -1.23 12.89
C GLU A 113 -3.03 -1.87 11.55
N VAL A 114 -2.26 -1.19 10.71
CA VAL A 114 -1.84 -1.71 9.42
C VAL A 114 -0.35 -1.97 9.49
N VAL A 115 0.04 -3.20 9.23
CA VAL A 115 1.44 -3.57 9.21
C VAL A 115 1.77 -3.98 7.78
N THR A 116 2.75 -3.30 7.20
CA THR A 116 3.26 -3.63 5.88
C THR A 116 4.63 -4.26 6.05
N HIS A 117 4.73 -5.52 5.70
CA HIS A 117 6.00 -6.26 5.82
C HIS A 117 6.48 -6.61 4.42
N GLN A 118 7.73 -6.35 4.15
CA GLN A 118 8.32 -6.65 2.85
C GLN A 118 9.51 -7.55 3.06
N ALA A 119 9.57 -8.62 2.29
CA ALA A 119 10.66 -9.59 2.34
C ALA A 119 11.33 -9.66 0.98
N ASN A 120 12.56 -10.08 0.95
CA ASN A 120 13.37 -10.17 -0.27
C ASN A 120 13.47 -8.80 -0.94
N VAL A 121 13.67 -7.77 -0.13
CA VAL A 121 13.70 -6.39 -0.62
C VAL A 121 15.06 -6.16 -1.27
N PRO A 122 15.10 -5.73 -2.55
CA PRO A 122 16.37 -5.46 -3.20
C PRO A 122 17.14 -4.35 -2.49
N GLU A 123 18.45 -4.44 -2.56
CA GLU A 123 19.29 -3.50 -1.83
C GLU A 123 18.96 -2.03 -2.09
N PRO A 124 18.73 -1.61 -3.33
CA PRO A 124 18.42 -0.19 -3.55
C PRO A 124 17.17 0.26 -2.82
N TYR A 125 16.23 -0.64 -2.58
CA TYR A 125 14.99 -0.29 -1.89
C TYR A 125 15.16 -0.26 -0.38
N ARG A 126 16.31 -0.71 0.13
CA ARG A 126 16.57 -0.71 1.56
C ARG A 126 17.36 0.51 2.01
N SER A 127 17.68 1.41 1.09
CA SER A 127 18.41 2.61 1.45
C SER A 127 17.55 3.52 2.31
N ARG A 128 18.20 4.43 3.04
CA ARG A 128 17.47 5.38 3.84
C ARG A 128 16.55 6.23 2.96
N GLU A 129 17.03 6.63 1.80
CA GLU A 129 16.22 7.41 0.87
C GLU A 129 14.99 6.66 0.43
N ALA A 130 15.13 5.38 0.10
CA ALA A 130 13.99 4.60 -0.35
C ALA A 130 12.97 4.41 0.76
N GLN A 131 13.45 4.20 1.99
CA GLN A 131 12.54 4.05 3.11
C GLN A 131 11.82 5.34 3.41
N GLU A 132 12.52 6.47 3.30
CA GLU A 132 11.85 7.76 3.48
C GLU A 132 10.80 7.99 2.41
N GLY A 133 11.10 7.61 1.17
CA GLY A 133 10.12 7.72 0.10
C GLY A 133 8.88 6.91 0.41
N PHE A 134 9.06 5.69 0.91
CA PHE A 134 7.91 4.86 1.24
C PHE A 134 7.10 5.49 2.38
N ARG A 135 7.77 6.12 3.35
CA ARG A 135 7.04 6.76 4.43
C ARG A 135 6.20 7.92 3.92
N THR A 136 6.65 8.62 2.88
CA THR A 136 5.83 9.67 2.30
C THR A 136 4.57 9.10 1.67
N SER A 137 4.63 7.86 1.15
CA SER A 137 3.43 7.19 0.66
C SER A 137 2.46 6.95 1.80
N LEU A 138 2.96 6.52 2.94
CA LEU A 138 2.11 6.29 4.10
C LEU A 138 1.48 7.59 4.58
N ASP A 139 2.23 8.69 4.53
CA ASP A 139 1.70 9.99 4.91
C ASP A 139 0.60 10.43 3.97
N ARG A 140 0.76 10.14 2.68
CA ARG A 140 -0.29 10.45 1.71
C ARG A 140 -1.55 9.66 1.99
N PHE A 141 -1.40 8.41 2.41
CA PHE A 141 -2.55 7.59 2.78
C PHE A 141 -3.25 8.19 3.98
N ASP A 142 -2.49 8.64 5.00
CA ASP A 142 -3.08 9.29 6.16
C ASP A 142 -3.87 10.52 5.75
N ALA A 143 -3.32 11.34 4.86
CA ALA A 143 -4.00 12.55 4.41
C ALA A 143 -5.26 12.19 3.63
N TYR A 144 -5.21 11.15 2.83
CA TYR A 144 -6.38 10.72 2.07
C TYR A 144 -7.49 10.28 3.01
N LEU A 145 -7.15 9.48 4.02
CA LEU A 145 -8.15 9.04 5.00
C LEU A 145 -8.76 10.23 5.73
N ALA A 146 -7.96 11.22 6.07
CA ALA A 146 -8.47 12.41 6.73
C ALA A 146 -9.46 13.15 5.84
N SER A 147 -9.18 13.19 4.53
CA SER A 147 -10.10 13.84 3.61
C SER A 147 -11.41 13.08 3.51
N LEU A 148 -11.39 11.77 3.56
CA LEU A 148 -12.61 10.99 3.56
C LEU A 148 -13.43 11.26 4.81
N SER A 149 -12.77 11.40 5.94
CA SER A 149 -13.45 11.70 7.18
C SER A 149 -14.13 13.06 7.09
N GLU A 150 -13.45 14.05 6.53
CA GLU A 150 -14.04 15.37 6.40
C GLU A 150 -15.25 15.37 5.49
N GLN A 151 -15.31 14.42 4.57
CA GLN A 151 -16.45 14.31 3.69
C GLN A 151 -17.55 13.44 4.27
N GLY A 152 -17.36 12.93 5.48
CA GLY A 152 -18.34 12.08 6.12
C GLY A 152 -18.32 10.66 5.65
N LYS A 153 -17.40 10.27 4.80
CA LYS A 153 -17.41 8.93 4.25
C LYS A 153 -16.85 7.89 5.19
N LEU A 154 -16.04 8.33 6.13
CA LEU A 154 -15.41 7.40 7.02
C LEU A 154 -16.34 6.90 8.07
N SER A 155 -17.17 7.73 8.63
CA SER A 155 -17.94 7.35 9.75
C SER A 155 -19.25 6.78 9.36
N GLY A 156 -19.70 6.55 8.42
CA GLY A 156 -20.95 5.89 8.10
C GLY A 156 -22.16 6.46 8.76
N LYS A 157 -22.01 7.10 9.89
CA LYS A 157 -23.18 7.56 10.53
C LYS A 157 -23.64 8.83 9.98
N GLU A 158 -22.89 9.47 9.21
CA GLU A 158 -23.38 10.64 8.66
C GLU A 158 -24.49 10.40 7.75
N GLU A 159 -24.58 9.21 7.30
CA GLU A 159 -25.59 8.97 6.44
C GLU A 159 -26.89 8.98 7.07
N LYS A 160 -26.94 8.95 8.21
CA LYS A 160 -28.10 8.95 8.81
C LYS A 160 -28.71 10.07 8.88
#